data_5711f85aab500aeb728a34102ab49bd1
#
_entry.id   5711f85aab500aeb728a34102ab49bd1
#
_cell.length_a   1.000
_cell.length_b   1.000
_cell.length_c   1.000
_cell.angle_alpha   90.00
_cell.angle_beta   90.00
_cell.angle_gamma   90.00
#
_symmetry.space_group_name_H-M   'P 1'
#
loop_
_entity.id
_entity.type
_entity.pdbx_description
1 polymer ?
#
loop_
_entity_poly.entity_id
_entity_poly.type
_entity_poly.pdbx_seq_one_letter_code
_entity_poly.pdbx_strand_id
1 'polypeptide(L)'
;MIEKAGSKVEKRSSKGGATVLIVGAGPAGLVLGNLLLAAGVDCLIVERSSRAHVERRARAGFLAAETVRVLVGNGLGAGLLARGRTHGTCVFRTERGEFALRYGSLGRGEAHTVYPQQDLVSDLVAEFLRRGGDLRFGTPVSEVGGLDGERPWLMAHGPQGPYRLTGRYVAGCDGRQGTCRRQIPAGEVRAHRRRHGVSWLALLVGTPPALPAVTYAVHERGFAGHMARTPSVTRYYLQCEPGTDPGSWSETAVWDELDLRMRAERFGPLRRGPVLERAVVDLESDVLDPMQYGRLFLAGDAAGLISPSAAKGANLAVMAAQTLARAFTTAVHEGDEEALARYSATCLPRIWRAQEFSHWMIGLLHAPHGDDEESRFLRALRDSRLENLRTSTVQQHSFADNYAGL
;
A
#
# COMPACT_ATOMS: atom_id res chain seq x y z
N MET A 1 -44.66 10.40 -36.41
CA MET A 1 -43.23 10.56 -36.70
C MET A 1 -42.63 11.21 -35.44
N ILE A 2 -41.92 10.41 -34.63
CA ILE A 2 -41.19 10.87 -33.47
C ILE A 2 -39.72 10.53 -33.72
N GLU A 3 -38.93 11.55 -34.02
CA GLU A 3 -37.51 11.44 -34.28
C GLU A 3 -36.77 11.08 -32.97
N LYS A 4 -36.07 9.96 -32.97
CA LYS A 4 -35.13 9.57 -31.96
C LYS A 4 -33.86 10.41 -32.10
N ALA A 5 -33.67 11.38 -31.20
CA ALA A 5 -32.39 12.03 -30.99
C ALA A 5 -31.41 11.02 -30.37
N GLY A 6 -30.63 10.38 -31.21
CA GLY A 6 -29.48 9.56 -30.79
C GLY A 6 -28.30 10.47 -30.43
N SER A 7 -28.05 10.68 -29.14
CA SER A 7 -26.82 11.32 -28.68
C SER A 7 -25.63 10.43 -29.02
N LYS A 8 -24.92 10.78 -30.07
CA LYS A 8 -23.58 10.24 -30.37
C LYS A 8 -22.63 10.71 -29.29
N VAL A 9 -22.24 9.83 -28.38
CA VAL A 9 -21.05 10.02 -27.56
C VAL A 9 -19.85 9.99 -28.50
N GLU A 10 -19.37 11.14 -28.90
CA GLU A 10 -18.12 11.27 -29.64
C GLU A 10 -16.98 10.68 -28.78
N LYS A 11 -16.34 9.63 -29.28
CA LYS A 11 -15.05 9.15 -28.78
C LYS A 11 -14.02 10.26 -28.91
N ARG A 12 -13.84 11.08 -27.88
CA ARG A 12 -12.73 12.00 -27.77
C ARG A 12 -11.43 11.20 -27.55
N SER A 13 -10.77 10.86 -28.63
CA SER A 13 -9.38 10.43 -28.61
C SER A 13 -8.53 11.65 -28.23
N SER A 14 -8.19 11.81 -26.95
CA SER A 14 -7.32 12.88 -26.51
C SER A 14 -5.86 12.61 -26.89
N LYS A 15 -5.47 12.94 -28.11
CA LYS A 15 -4.10 12.79 -28.60
C LYS A 15 -3.07 13.68 -27.85
N GLY A 16 -3.49 14.61 -26.99
CA GLY A 16 -2.60 15.64 -26.43
C GLY A 16 -2.73 15.95 -24.93
N GLY A 17 -3.66 15.35 -24.17
CA GLY A 17 -3.81 15.65 -22.74
C GLY A 17 -5.17 15.31 -22.16
N ALA A 18 -5.36 15.61 -20.89
CA ALA A 18 -6.59 15.45 -20.12
C ALA A 18 -6.66 16.48 -19.00
N THR A 19 -7.82 16.67 -18.38
CA THR A 19 -7.96 17.57 -17.23
C THR A 19 -7.01 17.19 -16.10
N VAL A 20 -6.94 15.89 -15.76
CA VAL A 20 -6.03 15.36 -14.76
C VAL A 20 -5.09 14.32 -15.40
N LEU A 21 -3.79 14.59 -15.33
CA LEU A 21 -2.75 13.65 -15.74
C LEU A 21 -2.31 12.82 -14.54
N ILE A 22 -2.48 11.51 -14.59
CA ILE A 22 -2.10 10.60 -13.52
C ILE A 22 -0.86 9.82 -13.93
N VAL A 23 0.21 9.90 -13.15
CA VAL A 23 1.45 9.16 -13.39
C VAL A 23 1.53 7.97 -12.44
N GLY A 24 1.44 6.76 -13.02
CA GLY A 24 1.48 5.48 -12.30
C GLY A 24 0.12 4.77 -12.19
N ALA A 25 0.09 3.50 -12.60
CA ALA A 25 -1.06 2.60 -12.51
C ALA A 25 -0.98 1.65 -11.30
N GLY A 26 -0.50 2.15 -10.17
CA GLY A 26 -0.62 1.49 -8.87
C GLY A 26 -2.02 1.70 -8.25
N PRO A 27 -2.28 1.15 -7.05
CA PRO A 27 -3.57 1.31 -6.37
C PRO A 27 -4.04 2.77 -6.26
N ALA A 28 -3.15 3.70 -5.91
CA ALA A 28 -3.50 5.13 -5.80
C ALA A 28 -4.00 5.70 -7.16
N GLY A 29 -3.22 5.52 -8.23
CA GLY A 29 -3.56 6.10 -9.53
C GLY A 29 -4.79 5.45 -10.16
N LEU A 30 -4.95 4.14 -10.02
CA LEU A 30 -6.11 3.41 -10.55
C LEU A 30 -7.40 3.75 -9.80
N VAL A 31 -7.34 3.86 -8.46
CA VAL A 31 -8.51 4.29 -7.66
C VAL A 31 -8.86 5.73 -8.01
N LEU A 32 -7.86 6.64 -8.02
CA LEU A 32 -8.07 8.04 -8.40
C LEU A 32 -8.73 8.15 -9.77
N GLY A 33 -8.17 7.50 -10.80
CA GLY A 33 -8.69 7.55 -12.15
C GLY A 33 -10.14 7.03 -12.26
N ASN A 34 -10.43 5.90 -11.61
CA ASN A 34 -11.79 5.36 -11.57
C ASN A 34 -12.79 6.28 -10.89
N LEU A 35 -12.41 6.96 -9.79
CA LEU A 35 -13.25 7.91 -9.09
C LEU A 35 -13.50 9.17 -9.92
N LEU A 36 -12.48 9.67 -10.61
CA LEU A 36 -12.59 10.84 -11.50
C LEU A 36 -13.52 10.56 -12.67
N LEU A 37 -13.36 9.41 -13.36
CA LEU A 37 -14.27 9.02 -14.44
C LEU A 37 -15.72 8.88 -13.96
N ALA A 38 -15.92 8.29 -12.79
CA ALA A 38 -17.26 8.18 -12.19
C ALA A 38 -17.88 9.54 -11.87
N ALA A 39 -17.07 10.54 -11.56
CA ALA A 39 -17.49 11.92 -11.32
C ALA A 39 -17.55 12.77 -12.61
N GLY A 40 -17.33 12.19 -13.79
CA GLY A 40 -17.34 12.94 -15.07
C GLY A 40 -16.12 13.85 -15.29
N VAL A 41 -15.04 13.63 -14.55
CA VAL A 41 -13.78 14.36 -14.72
C VAL A 41 -12.86 13.58 -15.67
N ASP A 42 -12.47 14.22 -16.76
CA ASP A 42 -11.56 13.65 -17.76
C ASP A 42 -10.16 13.46 -17.19
N CYS A 43 -9.62 12.24 -17.33
CA CYS A 43 -8.29 11.91 -16.84
C CYS A 43 -7.58 10.89 -17.74
N LEU A 44 -6.25 10.92 -17.70
CA LEU A 44 -5.36 10.02 -18.42
C LEU A 44 -4.36 9.41 -17.44
N ILE A 45 -4.18 8.09 -17.46
CA ILE A 45 -3.16 7.40 -16.68
C ILE A 45 -2.00 6.98 -17.61
N VAL A 46 -0.76 7.31 -17.23
CA VAL A 46 0.45 6.79 -17.86
C VAL A 46 1.21 5.89 -16.88
N GLU A 47 1.64 4.73 -17.37
CA GLU A 47 2.39 3.75 -16.57
C GLU A 47 3.63 3.28 -17.33
N ARG A 48 4.79 3.31 -16.65
CA ARG A 48 6.08 2.93 -17.24
C ARG A 48 6.19 1.45 -17.57
N SER A 49 5.53 0.61 -16.80
CA SER A 49 5.58 -0.85 -16.93
C SER A 49 4.57 -1.36 -17.94
N SER A 50 4.76 -2.59 -18.41
CA SER A 50 3.75 -3.29 -19.20
C SER A 50 2.53 -3.66 -18.33
N ARG A 51 1.37 -3.81 -18.96
CA ARG A 51 0.15 -4.27 -18.29
C ARG A 51 0.37 -5.58 -17.53
N ALA A 52 1.02 -6.54 -18.17
CA ALA A 52 1.30 -7.84 -17.57
C ALA A 52 2.20 -7.74 -16.32
N HIS A 53 3.12 -6.78 -16.26
CA HIS A 53 3.93 -6.53 -15.06
C HIS A 53 3.07 -5.94 -13.93
N VAL A 54 2.26 -4.93 -14.23
CA VAL A 54 1.38 -4.25 -13.26
C VAL A 54 0.39 -5.23 -12.63
N GLU A 55 -0.26 -6.06 -13.43
CA GLU A 55 -1.28 -7.03 -12.98
C GLU A 55 -0.69 -8.23 -12.24
N ARG A 56 0.58 -8.60 -12.49
CA ARG A 56 1.23 -9.75 -11.84
C ARG A 56 2.05 -9.40 -10.59
N ARG A 57 2.34 -8.11 -10.36
CA ARG A 57 3.23 -7.69 -9.27
C ARG A 57 2.61 -8.04 -7.91
N ALA A 58 3.16 -9.06 -7.26
CA ALA A 58 2.68 -9.51 -5.95
C ALA A 58 3.04 -8.50 -4.85
N ARG A 59 2.04 -8.00 -4.13
CA ARG A 59 2.18 -7.16 -2.94
C ARG A 59 1.17 -7.58 -1.88
N ALA A 60 1.28 -7.02 -0.68
CA ALA A 60 0.32 -7.26 0.40
C ALA A 60 -1.12 -6.95 -0.06
N GLY A 61 -2.08 -7.61 0.54
CA GLY A 61 -3.50 -7.49 0.21
C GLY A 61 -4.36 -7.48 1.47
N PHE A 62 -3.96 -6.75 2.51
CA PHE A 62 -4.74 -6.50 3.70
C PHE A 62 -5.44 -5.15 3.55
N LEU A 63 -6.76 -5.18 3.37
CA LEU A 63 -7.59 -4.00 3.20
C LEU A 63 -8.37 -3.72 4.49
N ALA A 64 -8.22 -2.53 5.03
CA ALA A 64 -8.98 -2.04 6.17
C ALA A 64 -10.47 -1.89 5.80
N ALA A 65 -11.36 -1.99 6.77
CA ALA A 65 -12.80 -1.90 6.55
C ALA A 65 -13.20 -0.58 5.84
N GLU A 66 -12.56 0.53 6.18
CA GLU A 66 -12.80 1.82 5.51
C GLU A 66 -12.41 1.78 4.03
N THR A 67 -11.26 1.17 3.70
CA THR A 67 -10.84 0.98 2.30
C THR A 67 -11.84 0.13 1.52
N VAL A 68 -12.34 -0.95 2.13
CA VAL A 68 -13.39 -1.79 1.54
C VAL A 68 -14.66 -0.99 1.26
N ARG A 69 -15.11 -0.17 2.24
CA ARG A 69 -16.26 0.73 2.06
C ARG A 69 -16.07 1.71 0.90
N VAL A 70 -14.88 2.28 0.76
CA VAL A 70 -14.56 3.18 -0.37
C VAL A 70 -14.66 2.45 -1.70
N LEU A 71 -14.03 1.28 -1.81
CA LEU A 71 -14.03 0.51 -3.06
C LEU A 71 -15.45 0.05 -3.43
N VAL A 72 -16.17 -0.55 -2.48
CA VAL A 72 -17.55 -1.06 -2.71
C VAL A 72 -18.51 0.08 -3.01
N GLY A 73 -18.48 1.16 -2.23
CA GLY A 73 -19.37 2.32 -2.42
C GLY A 73 -19.19 3.05 -3.76
N ASN A 74 -18.05 2.83 -4.44
CA ASN A 74 -17.77 3.43 -5.76
C ASN A 74 -17.81 2.40 -6.92
N GLY A 75 -18.36 1.19 -6.67
CA GLY A 75 -18.49 0.14 -7.68
C GLY A 75 -17.18 -0.53 -8.07
N LEU A 76 -16.12 -0.40 -7.23
CA LEU A 76 -14.79 -0.97 -7.45
C LEU A 76 -14.54 -2.25 -6.64
N GLY A 77 -15.56 -2.75 -5.95
CA GLY A 77 -15.44 -3.86 -5.01
C GLY A 77 -15.97 -5.20 -5.48
N ALA A 78 -16.38 -5.39 -6.74
CA ALA A 78 -17.03 -6.63 -7.18
C ALA A 78 -16.15 -7.88 -6.96
N GLY A 79 -14.89 -7.86 -7.40
CA GLY A 79 -13.96 -8.96 -7.19
C GLY A 79 -13.59 -9.15 -5.72
N LEU A 80 -13.46 -8.05 -4.97
CA LEU A 80 -13.22 -8.06 -3.54
C LEU A 80 -14.36 -8.75 -2.76
N LEU A 81 -15.60 -8.45 -3.08
CA LEU A 81 -16.79 -9.07 -2.46
C LEU A 81 -16.89 -10.56 -2.80
N ALA A 82 -16.54 -10.94 -4.04
CA ALA A 82 -16.62 -12.32 -4.50
C ALA A 82 -15.49 -13.21 -3.94
N ARG A 83 -14.27 -12.70 -3.80
CA ARG A 83 -13.07 -13.50 -3.51
C ARG A 83 -12.33 -13.08 -2.23
N GLY A 84 -12.63 -11.91 -1.67
CA GLY A 84 -12.02 -11.41 -0.44
C GLY A 84 -12.39 -12.29 0.77
N ARG A 85 -11.50 -12.37 1.74
CA ARG A 85 -11.71 -13.14 2.97
C ARG A 85 -11.54 -12.25 4.18
N THR A 86 -12.54 -12.20 5.03
CA THR A 86 -12.46 -11.45 6.30
C THR A 86 -11.44 -12.08 7.23
N HIS A 87 -10.64 -11.24 7.87
CA HIS A 87 -9.59 -11.62 8.80
C HIS A 87 -9.66 -10.69 10.02
N GLY A 88 -10.04 -11.25 11.17
CA GLY A 88 -10.26 -10.48 12.42
C GLY A 88 -9.42 -10.99 13.61
N THR A 89 -8.43 -11.86 13.37
CA THR A 89 -7.61 -12.45 14.45
C THR A 89 -6.14 -12.47 14.03
N CYS A 90 -5.25 -12.05 14.91
CA CYS A 90 -3.82 -12.32 14.78
C CYS A 90 -3.31 -13.06 16.02
N VAL A 91 -2.21 -13.79 15.87
CA VAL A 91 -1.55 -14.54 16.93
C VAL A 91 -0.15 -13.96 17.13
N PHE A 92 0.17 -13.68 18.38
CA PHE A 92 1.54 -13.37 18.80
C PHE A 92 2.12 -14.61 19.46
N ARG A 93 3.27 -15.04 19.00
CA ARG A 93 3.98 -16.20 19.48
C ARG A 93 5.34 -15.79 20.00
N THR A 94 5.68 -16.23 21.21
CA THR A 94 6.96 -15.99 21.86
C THR A 94 7.47 -17.30 22.44
N GLU A 95 8.68 -17.32 22.94
CA GLU A 95 9.25 -18.48 23.67
C GLU A 95 8.46 -18.83 24.93
N ARG A 96 7.73 -17.85 25.51
CA ARG A 96 6.88 -18.03 26.70
C ARG A 96 5.47 -18.56 26.37
N GLY A 97 5.17 -18.80 25.09
CA GLY A 97 3.87 -19.25 24.62
C GLY A 97 3.25 -18.30 23.60
N GLU A 98 1.97 -18.49 23.34
CA GLU A 98 1.24 -17.68 22.37
C GLU A 98 -0.09 -17.17 22.90
N PHE A 99 -0.54 -16.05 22.34
CA PHE A 99 -1.88 -15.54 22.57
C PHE A 99 -2.51 -15.04 21.26
N ALA A 100 -3.82 -15.22 21.16
CA ALA A 100 -4.60 -14.74 20.03
C ALA A 100 -5.27 -13.40 20.39
N LEU A 101 -5.17 -12.43 19.49
CA LEU A 101 -5.87 -11.17 19.58
C LEU A 101 -6.98 -11.13 18.53
N ARG A 102 -8.23 -11.20 18.98
CA ARG A 102 -9.43 -11.15 18.13
C ARG A 102 -9.80 -9.68 17.85
N TYR A 103 -8.93 -8.98 17.15
CA TYR A 103 -9.09 -7.54 16.91
C TYR A 103 -10.38 -7.17 16.18
N GLY A 104 -10.96 -8.09 15.38
CA GLY A 104 -12.24 -7.88 14.72
C GLY A 104 -13.46 -7.80 15.65
N SER A 105 -13.29 -8.13 16.94
CA SER A 105 -14.31 -7.98 17.98
C SER A 105 -13.96 -6.94 19.05
N LEU A 106 -12.84 -6.24 18.88
CA LEU A 106 -12.34 -5.19 19.77
C LEU A 106 -12.40 -3.82 19.10
N GLY A 107 -12.18 -2.76 19.86
CA GLY A 107 -12.20 -1.40 19.35
C GLY A 107 -13.52 -1.10 18.64
N ARG A 108 -13.46 -0.72 17.39
CA ARG A 108 -14.63 -0.46 16.53
C ARG A 108 -15.30 -1.73 15.98
N GLY A 109 -14.81 -2.91 16.31
CA GLY A 109 -15.30 -4.18 15.75
C GLY A 109 -14.99 -4.36 14.25
N GLU A 110 -13.95 -3.71 13.76
CA GLU A 110 -13.56 -3.75 12.34
C GLU A 110 -12.53 -4.86 12.08
N ALA A 111 -12.67 -5.52 10.94
CA ALA A 111 -11.77 -6.57 10.48
C ALA A 111 -11.16 -6.20 9.14
N HIS A 112 -10.00 -6.77 8.82
CA HIS A 112 -9.43 -6.65 7.49
C HIS A 112 -10.13 -7.60 6.50
N THR A 113 -10.05 -7.23 5.24
CA THR A 113 -10.31 -8.16 4.14
C THR A 113 -8.99 -8.50 3.45
N VAL A 114 -8.67 -9.78 3.41
CA VAL A 114 -7.53 -10.29 2.64
C VAL A 114 -7.97 -10.41 1.19
N TYR A 115 -7.38 -9.58 0.34
CA TYR A 115 -7.57 -9.60 -1.11
C TYR A 115 -6.23 -9.30 -1.79
N PRO A 116 -5.64 -10.23 -2.55
CA PRO A 116 -4.33 -10.01 -3.15
C PRO A 116 -4.29 -8.71 -3.95
N GLN A 117 -3.26 -7.89 -3.72
CA GLN A 117 -3.19 -6.57 -4.38
C GLN A 117 -3.14 -6.68 -5.90
N GLN A 118 -2.54 -7.74 -6.45
CA GLN A 118 -2.56 -7.99 -7.90
C GLN A 118 -3.99 -8.20 -8.45
N ASP A 119 -4.86 -8.87 -7.71
CA ASP A 119 -6.25 -9.07 -8.11
C ASP A 119 -7.02 -7.75 -8.04
N LEU A 120 -6.81 -6.96 -6.98
CA LEU A 120 -7.37 -5.62 -6.86
C LEU A 120 -6.92 -4.72 -8.01
N VAL A 121 -5.64 -4.72 -8.34
CA VAL A 121 -5.09 -3.92 -9.45
C VAL A 121 -5.68 -4.36 -10.79
N SER A 122 -5.78 -5.68 -11.04
CA SER A 122 -6.39 -6.21 -12.26
C SER A 122 -7.87 -5.80 -12.39
N ASP A 123 -8.63 -5.89 -11.29
CA ASP A 123 -10.03 -5.45 -11.27
C ASP A 123 -10.15 -3.93 -11.53
N LEU A 124 -9.29 -3.13 -10.92
CA LEU A 124 -9.28 -1.67 -11.12
C LEU A 124 -8.88 -1.27 -12.55
N VAL A 125 -7.93 -1.97 -13.17
CA VAL A 125 -7.54 -1.78 -14.58
C VAL A 125 -8.72 -2.11 -15.49
N ALA A 126 -9.35 -3.27 -15.27
CA ALA A 126 -10.49 -3.71 -16.07
C ALA A 126 -11.65 -2.70 -15.98
N GLU A 127 -11.97 -2.24 -14.79
CA GLU A 127 -13.03 -1.27 -14.57
C GLU A 127 -12.72 0.10 -15.18
N PHE A 128 -11.48 0.59 -15.06
CA PHE A 128 -11.06 1.86 -15.65
C PHE A 128 -11.21 1.85 -17.18
N LEU A 129 -10.77 0.76 -17.82
CA LEU A 129 -10.91 0.57 -19.27
C LEU A 129 -12.38 0.40 -19.68
N ARG A 130 -13.19 -0.32 -18.90
CA ARG A 130 -14.64 -0.49 -19.15
C ARG A 130 -15.39 0.84 -19.10
N ARG A 131 -14.95 1.77 -18.23
CA ARG A 131 -15.47 3.16 -18.15
C ARG A 131 -14.97 4.05 -19.29
N GLY A 132 -14.16 3.54 -20.22
CA GLY A 132 -13.60 4.28 -21.34
C GLY A 132 -12.38 5.14 -20.98
N GLY A 133 -11.71 4.85 -19.86
CA GLY A 133 -10.51 5.57 -19.43
C GLY A 133 -9.32 5.35 -20.37
N ASP A 134 -8.50 6.37 -20.57
CA ASP A 134 -7.24 6.31 -21.33
C ASP A 134 -6.10 5.88 -20.37
N LEU A 135 -5.65 4.64 -20.51
CA LEU A 135 -4.55 4.05 -19.74
C LEU A 135 -3.45 3.58 -20.68
N ARG A 136 -2.30 4.22 -20.59
CA ARG A 136 -1.14 3.99 -21.47
C ARG A 136 -0.04 3.27 -20.71
N PHE A 137 0.08 1.98 -20.93
CA PHE A 137 1.19 1.16 -20.43
C PHE A 137 2.46 1.33 -21.28
N GLY A 138 3.62 0.97 -20.72
CA GLY A 138 4.91 1.12 -21.40
C GLY A 138 5.25 2.58 -21.73
N THR A 139 4.72 3.51 -20.95
CA THR A 139 4.82 4.95 -21.17
C THR A 139 5.50 5.62 -19.97
N PRO A 140 6.83 5.52 -19.86
CA PRO A 140 7.56 6.20 -18.79
C PRO A 140 7.49 7.72 -18.96
N VAL A 141 7.46 8.44 -17.82
CA VAL A 141 7.53 9.90 -17.75
C VAL A 141 8.95 10.26 -17.29
N SER A 142 9.65 11.09 -18.08
CA SER A 142 10.99 11.56 -17.75
C SER A 142 10.98 12.90 -17.02
N GLU A 143 9.98 13.74 -17.28
CA GLU A 143 9.91 15.10 -16.75
C GLU A 143 8.46 15.53 -16.50
N VAL A 144 8.28 16.35 -15.48
CA VAL A 144 7.01 17.04 -15.18
C VAL A 144 7.33 18.52 -15.03
N GLY A 145 6.61 19.40 -15.72
CA GLY A 145 6.90 20.82 -15.67
C GLY A 145 5.66 21.69 -15.76
N GLY A 146 5.87 23.03 -15.69
CA GLY A 146 4.79 24.00 -15.69
C GLY A 146 3.92 23.97 -14.45
N LEU A 147 4.47 23.53 -13.31
CA LEU A 147 3.71 23.25 -12.08
C LEU A 147 3.17 24.51 -11.40
N ASP A 148 3.84 25.65 -11.60
CA ASP A 148 3.43 26.97 -11.06
C ASP A 148 2.41 27.68 -11.97
N GLY A 149 2.17 27.14 -13.16
CA GLY A 149 1.26 27.72 -14.15
C GLY A 149 -0.06 26.95 -14.23
N GLU A 150 -0.96 27.42 -15.09
CA GLU A 150 -2.28 26.84 -15.29
C GLU A 150 -2.28 25.52 -16.10
N ARG A 151 -1.21 25.24 -16.82
CA ARG A 151 -1.10 24.12 -17.77
C ARG A 151 0.16 23.28 -17.53
N PRO A 152 0.20 22.51 -16.43
CA PRO A 152 1.28 21.55 -16.20
C PRO A 152 1.33 20.50 -17.32
N TRP A 153 2.50 19.91 -17.49
CA TRP A 153 2.73 18.95 -18.55
C TRP A 153 3.65 17.80 -18.11
N LEU A 154 3.55 16.67 -18.81
CA LEU A 154 4.42 15.52 -18.70
C LEU A 154 5.19 15.33 -20.00
N MET A 155 6.49 14.99 -19.92
CA MET A 155 7.24 14.44 -21.03
C MET A 155 7.14 12.90 -20.94
N ALA A 156 6.29 12.33 -21.75
CA ALA A 156 6.04 10.91 -21.84
C ALA A 156 6.80 10.29 -23.03
N HIS A 157 7.19 9.04 -22.90
CA HIS A 157 7.90 8.31 -23.94
C HIS A 157 7.05 7.13 -24.44
N GLY A 158 6.65 7.21 -25.70
CA GLY A 158 5.92 6.16 -26.40
C GLY A 158 6.77 5.45 -27.45
N PRO A 159 6.19 4.49 -28.19
CA PRO A 159 6.90 3.76 -29.25
C PRO A 159 7.46 4.65 -30.37
N GLN A 160 6.89 5.83 -30.56
CA GLN A 160 7.30 6.80 -31.59
C GLN A 160 8.24 7.88 -31.07
N GLY A 161 8.73 7.75 -29.83
CA GLY A 161 9.60 8.72 -29.16
C GLY A 161 8.89 9.56 -28.09
N PRO A 162 9.57 10.61 -27.59
CA PRO A 162 9.04 11.50 -26.57
C PRO A 162 7.90 12.38 -27.12
N TYR A 163 6.89 12.61 -26.28
CA TYR A 163 5.80 13.52 -26.60
C TYR A 163 5.26 14.17 -25.32
N ARG A 164 4.71 15.38 -25.47
CA ARG A 164 4.18 16.15 -24.36
C ARG A 164 2.68 15.88 -24.17
N LEU A 165 2.31 15.65 -22.92
CA LEU A 165 0.92 15.62 -22.45
C LEU A 165 0.68 16.85 -21.59
N THR A 166 -0.45 17.53 -21.78
CA THR A 166 -0.81 18.73 -21.00
C THR A 166 -2.11 18.50 -20.24
N GLY A 167 -2.23 19.07 -19.05
CA GLY A 167 -3.43 18.99 -18.22
C GLY A 167 -3.65 20.26 -17.41
N ARG A 168 -4.69 20.27 -16.59
CA ARG A 168 -4.91 21.31 -15.58
C ARG A 168 -4.23 20.92 -14.26
N TYR A 169 -4.13 19.61 -13.99
CA TYR A 169 -3.51 19.06 -12.79
C TYR A 169 -2.68 17.83 -13.11
N VAL A 170 -1.68 17.55 -12.26
CA VAL A 170 -0.88 16.32 -12.27
C VAL A 170 -1.04 15.60 -10.94
N ALA A 171 -1.36 14.32 -10.99
CA ALA A 171 -1.37 13.41 -9.83
C ALA A 171 -0.18 12.44 -9.94
N GLY A 172 0.83 12.60 -9.08
CA GLY A 172 1.98 11.71 -8.98
C GLY A 172 1.64 10.50 -8.12
N CYS A 173 1.40 9.36 -8.77
CA CYS A 173 1.12 8.05 -8.15
C CYS A 173 2.20 7.03 -8.54
N ASP A 174 3.39 7.47 -8.91
CA ASP A 174 4.49 6.74 -9.53
C ASP A 174 5.47 6.12 -8.53
N GLY A 175 5.11 6.14 -7.24
CA GLY A 175 5.84 5.51 -6.16
C GLY A 175 7.05 6.31 -5.67
N ARG A 176 7.75 5.76 -4.65
CA ARG A 176 8.86 6.43 -3.97
C ARG A 176 9.99 6.86 -4.92
N GLN A 177 10.28 6.06 -5.94
CA GLN A 177 11.34 6.34 -6.93
C GLN A 177 10.77 7.00 -8.20
N GLY A 178 9.55 7.49 -8.15
CA GLY A 178 8.87 8.12 -9.26
C GLY A 178 9.51 9.44 -9.68
N THR A 179 9.18 9.88 -10.90
CA THR A 179 9.66 11.15 -11.45
C THR A 179 8.99 12.33 -10.77
N CYS A 180 7.67 12.23 -10.46
CA CYS A 180 6.88 13.36 -9.98
C CYS A 180 7.46 14.03 -8.73
N ARG A 181 7.78 13.25 -7.69
CA ARG A 181 8.31 13.83 -6.46
C ARG A 181 9.69 14.47 -6.62
N ARG A 182 10.47 14.08 -7.64
CA ARG A 182 11.80 14.65 -7.92
C ARG A 182 11.75 15.97 -8.67
N GLN A 183 10.60 16.32 -9.25
CA GLN A 183 10.41 17.59 -9.95
C GLN A 183 9.98 18.73 -9.03
N ILE A 184 9.70 18.43 -7.77
CA ILE A 184 9.42 19.47 -6.77
C ILE A 184 10.72 20.19 -6.45
N PRO A 185 10.76 21.53 -6.53
CA PRO A 185 11.97 22.30 -6.24
C PRO A 185 12.47 22.06 -4.80
N ALA A 186 13.79 22.12 -4.63
CA ALA A 186 14.40 22.00 -3.33
C ALA A 186 13.91 23.12 -2.39
N GLY A 187 13.52 22.73 -1.16
CA GLY A 187 13.01 23.67 -0.15
C GLY A 187 11.48 23.77 -0.10
N GLU A 188 10.76 23.41 -1.17
CA GLU A 188 9.30 23.49 -1.21
C GLU A 188 8.61 22.34 -0.45
N VAL A 189 9.31 21.23 -0.24
CA VAL A 189 8.81 20.05 0.46
C VAL A 189 9.87 19.53 1.43
N ARG A 190 9.45 19.28 2.67
CA ARG A 190 10.28 18.60 3.66
C ARG A 190 10.07 17.10 3.61
N ALA A 191 11.16 16.34 3.52
CA ALA A 191 11.12 14.88 3.58
C ALA A 191 11.49 14.40 4.99
N HIS A 192 10.57 13.72 5.65
CA HIS A 192 10.78 13.05 6.94
C HIS A 192 11.10 11.58 6.68
N ARG A 193 12.33 11.13 6.94
CA ARG A 193 12.79 9.78 6.59
C ARG A 193 13.36 9.07 7.81
N ARG A 194 13.06 7.77 7.91
CA ARG A 194 13.64 6.87 8.90
C ARG A 194 13.94 5.50 8.28
N ARG A 195 15.18 5.02 8.46
CA ARG A 195 15.54 3.61 8.27
C ARG A 195 15.47 2.94 9.63
N HIS A 196 14.79 1.79 9.70
CA HIS A 196 14.56 1.11 10.97
C HIS A 196 15.67 0.12 11.33
N GLY A 197 16.68 -0.05 10.48
CA GLY A 197 17.82 -0.95 10.74
C GLY A 197 17.46 -2.44 10.68
N VAL A 198 16.32 -2.78 10.08
CA VAL A 198 15.79 -4.14 10.00
C VAL A 198 15.24 -4.37 8.61
N SER A 199 15.41 -5.57 8.07
CA SER A 199 14.83 -6.01 6.81
C SER A 199 14.09 -7.32 6.96
N TRP A 200 13.23 -7.61 6.02
CA TRP A 200 12.50 -8.87 5.93
C TRP A 200 12.86 -9.62 4.67
N LEU A 201 13.32 -10.85 4.82
CA LEU A 201 13.27 -11.82 3.74
C LEU A 201 11.81 -12.27 3.59
N ALA A 202 11.18 -11.82 2.53
CA ALA A 202 9.79 -12.10 2.19
C ALA A 202 9.71 -13.25 1.19
N LEU A 203 8.94 -14.29 1.51
CA LEU A 203 8.80 -15.50 0.73
C LEU A 203 7.34 -15.70 0.34
N LEU A 204 7.06 -15.94 -0.92
CA LEU A 204 5.77 -16.43 -1.39
C LEU A 204 5.91 -17.91 -1.71
N VAL A 205 5.13 -18.75 -1.05
CA VAL A 205 5.28 -20.20 -1.12
C VAL A 205 4.00 -20.84 -1.63
N GLY A 206 4.13 -21.74 -2.61
CA GLY A 206 3.03 -22.51 -3.20
C GLY A 206 2.58 -23.64 -2.27
N THR A 207 2.00 -23.30 -1.12
CA THR A 207 1.47 -24.26 -0.14
C THR A 207 0.26 -23.66 0.57
N PRO A 208 -0.75 -24.47 0.94
CA PRO A 208 -1.83 -24.02 1.80
C PRO A 208 -1.30 -23.47 3.14
N PRO A 209 -1.96 -22.45 3.70
CA PRO A 209 -1.57 -21.92 5.02
C PRO A 209 -1.50 -23.01 6.09
N ALA A 210 -0.38 -23.03 6.82
CA ALA A 210 -0.18 -23.97 7.92
C ALA A 210 -0.91 -23.54 9.20
N LEU A 211 -1.18 -22.23 9.34
CA LEU A 211 -1.78 -21.63 10.52
C LEU A 211 -3.09 -20.93 10.15
N PRO A 212 -4.09 -20.92 11.06
CA PRO A 212 -5.43 -20.41 10.77
C PRO A 212 -5.51 -18.88 10.74
N ALA A 213 -4.50 -18.18 11.28
CA ALA A 213 -4.47 -16.74 11.40
C ALA A 213 -3.11 -16.17 10.99
N VAL A 214 -3.06 -14.84 10.80
CA VAL A 214 -1.78 -14.14 10.73
C VAL A 214 -1.05 -14.36 12.04
N THR A 215 0.18 -14.86 11.96
CA THR A 215 1.01 -15.16 13.12
C THR A 215 2.28 -14.36 13.07
N TYR A 216 2.54 -13.64 14.14
CA TYR A 216 3.75 -12.88 14.42
C TYR A 216 4.56 -13.65 15.47
N ALA A 217 5.63 -14.28 15.07
CA ALA A 217 6.54 -14.96 15.98
C ALA A 217 7.70 -14.01 16.35
N VAL A 218 7.83 -13.74 17.64
CA VAL A 218 8.90 -12.94 18.23
C VAL A 218 9.85 -13.88 18.97
N HIS A 219 11.01 -14.09 18.39
CA HIS A 219 12.02 -15.04 18.86
C HIS A 219 13.33 -14.29 19.14
N GLU A 220 14.24 -14.85 19.95
CA GLU A 220 15.55 -14.26 20.22
C GLU A 220 16.39 -14.05 18.93
N ARG A 221 16.25 -14.96 17.96
CA ARG A 221 16.89 -14.88 16.64
C ARG A 221 16.18 -13.90 15.68
N GLY A 222 15.15 -13.21 16.12
CA GLY A 222 14.41 -12.22 15.36
C GLY A 222 13.01 -12.67 14.95
N PHE A 223 12.30 -11.76 14.33
CA PHE A 223 10.92 -11.93 13.89
C PHE A 223 10.77 -12.99 12.78
N ALA A 224 9.66 -13.74 12.86
CA ALA A 224 9.12 -14.49 11.74
C ALA A 224 7.61 -14.26 11.60
N GLY A 225 7.11 -14.22 10.38
CA GLY A 225 5.70 -13.97 10.10
C GLY A 225 5.09 -14.99 9.16
N HIS A 226 3.81 -15.32 9.39
CA HIS A 226 2.99 -16.18 8.53
C HIS A 226 1.68 -15.49 8.20
N MET A 227 1.31 -15.54 6.93
CA MET A 227 0.08 -14.94 6.44
C MET A 227 -0.49 -15.74 5.26
N ALA A 228 -1.75 -16.14 5.35
CA ALA A 228 -2.48 -16.70 4.21
C ALA A 228 -2.62 -15.65 3.09
N ARG A 229 -2.30 -16.03 1.84
CA ARG A 229 -2.54 -15.19 0.66
C ARG A 229 -3.75 -15.67 -0.13
N THR A 230 -3.78 -16.95 -0.42
CA THR A 230 -4.88 -17.67 -1.05
C THR A 230 -5.03 -19.03 -0.35
N PRO A 231 -6.03 -19.85 -0.69
CA PRO A 231 -6.12 -21.22 -0.16
C PRO A 231 -4.91 -22.11 -0.43
N SER A 232 -4.11 -21.78 -1.47
CA SER A 232 -2.96 -22.58 -1.91
C SER A 232 -1.63 -21.83 -1.85
N VAL A 233 -1.61 -20.58 -1.35
CA VAL A 233 -0.39 -19.76 -1.31
C VAL A 233 -0.25 -19.11 0.05
N THR A 234 0.93 -19.25 0.65
CA THR A 234 1.30 -18.67 1.94
C THR A 234 2.45 -17.66 1.77
N ARG A 235 2.35 -16.57 2.50
CA ARG A 235 3.44 -15.58 2.64
C ARG A 235 4.13 -15.83 3.99
N TYR A 236 5.47 -16.00 3.94
CA TYR A 236 6.32 -16.01 5.12
C TYR A 236 7.24 -14.80 5.12
N TYR A 237 7.68 -14.42 6.32
CA TYR A 237 8.69 -13.38 6.55
C TYR A 237 9.71 -13.87 7.55
N LEU A 238 10.99 -13.54 7.33
CA LEU A 238 12.07 -13.71 8.29
C LEU A 238 12.79 -12.38 8.46
N GLN A 239 13.00 -11.95 9.69
CA GLN A 239 13.90 -10.84 9.97
C GLN A 239 15.31 -11.17 9.49
N CYS A 240 15.93 -10.24 8.80
CA CYS A 240 17.30 -10.29 8.33
C CYS A 240 17.95 -8.90 8.40
N GLU A 241 19.26 -8.86 8.21
CA GLU A 241 20.01 -7.60 8.18
C GLU A 241 19.69 -6.79 6.93
N PRO A 242 19.72 -5.44 7.02
CA PRO A 242 19.66 -4.58 5.84
C PRO A 242 20.78 -4.93 4.85
N GLY A 243 20.43 -4.93 3.55
CA GLY A 243 21.36 -5.28 2.50
C GLY A 243 21.60 -6.78 2.29
N THR A 244 20.86 -7.64 3.00
CA THR A 244 20.90 -9.09 2.76
C THR A 244 20.53 -9.40 1.30
N ASP A 245 21.40 -10.18 0.62
CA ASP A 245 21.03 -10.73 -0.68
C ASP A 245 19.98 -11.82 -0.51
N PRO A 246 18.80 -11.71 -1.16
CA PRO A 246 17.77 -12.75 -1.09
C PRO A 246 18.28 -14.14 -1.49
N GLY A 247 19.30 -14.23 -2.38
CA GLY A 247 19.92 -15.47 -2.84
C GLY A 247 20.89 -16.11 -1.85
N SER A 248 21.39 -15.37 -0.85
CA SER A 248 22.37 -15.86 0.11
C SER A 248 21.85 -16.92 1.09
N TRP A 249 20.54 -17.03 1.25
CA TRP A 249 19.92 -18.04 2.09
C TRP A 249 19.57 -19.28 1.28
N SER A 250 20.13 -20.43 1.63
CA SER A 250 19.69 -21.70 1.05
C SER A 250 18.22 -21.98 1.42
N GLU A 251 17.53 -22.79 0.62
CA GLU A 251 16.14 -23.15 0.92
C GLU A 251 16.04 -23.91 2.27
N THR A 252 17.00 -24.78 2.55
CA THR A 252 17.09 -25.47 3.83
C THR A 252 17.23 -24.48 4.98
N ALA A 253 18.16 -23.54 4.92
CA ALA A 253 18.35 -22.52 5.96
C ALA A 253 17.09 -21.67 6.20
N VAL A 254 16.36 -21.32 5.13
CA VAL A 254 15.09 -20.60 5.23
C VAL A 254 14.07 -21.41 6.04
N TRP A 255 13.89 -22.69 5.70
CA TRP A 255 12.93 -23.54 6.40
C TRP A 255 13.34 -23.85 7.83
N ASP A 256 14.62 -24.07 8.10
CA ASP A 256 15.12 -24.30 9.45
C ASP A 256 14.88 -23.08 10.35
N GLU A 257 15.11 -21.87 9.85
CA GLU A 257 14.82 -20.63 10.60
C GLU A 257 13.31 -20.41 10.79
N LEU A 258 12.49 -20.69 9.78
CA LEU A 258 11.03 -20.61 9.90
C LEU A 258 10.50 -21.61 10.94
N ASP A 259 10.93 -22.88 10.85
CA ASP A 259 10.51 -23.92 11.78
C ASP A 259 10.98 -23.60 13.21
N LEU A 260 12.20 -23.06 13.38
CA LEU A 260 12.72 -22.66 14.69
C LEU A 260 11.94 -21.50 15.30
N ARG A 261 11.81 -20.38 14.55
CA ARG A 261 11.19 -19.15 15.07
C ARG A 261 9.68 -19.25 15.23
N MET A 262 9.03 -20.09 14.42
CA MET A 262 7.56 -20.25 14.45
C MET A 262 7.11 -21.54 15.14
N ARG A 263 8.00 -22.24 15.81
CA ARG A 263 7.69 -23.52 16.46
C ARG A 263 6.54 -23.38 17.46
N ALA A 264 5.56 -24.29 17.36
CA ALA A 264 4.54 -24.50 18.36
C ALA A 264 4.07 -25.95 18.26
N GLU A 265 4.15 -26.68 19.36
CA GLU A 265 3.87 -28.12 19.42
C GLU A 265 2.51 -28.49 18.83
N ARG A 266 1.47 -27.72 19.14
CA ARG A 266 0.10 -28.01 18.70
C ARG A 266 -0.17 -27.92 17.21
N PHE A 267 0.70 -27.25 16.42
CA PHE A 267 0.49 -27.09 14.98
C PHE A 267 1.39 -28.01 14.15
N GLY A 268 2.33 -28.68 14.76
CA GLY A 268 3.34 -29.46 14.06
C GLY A 268 4.28 -28.57 13.21
N PRO A 269 5.05 -29.18 12.30
CA PRO A 269 5.96 -28.46 11.42
C PRO A 269 5.17 -27.61 10.40
N LEU A 270 5.80 -26.54 9.93
CA LEU A 270 5.27 -25.71 8.85
C LEU A 270 5.16 -26.52 7.54
N ARG A 271 4.14 -26.22 6.76
CA ARG A 271 3.97 -26.86 5.45
C ARG A 271 4.98 -26.26 4.46
N ARG A 272 5.93 -27.06 4.02
CA ARG A 272 6.91 -26.71 3.00
C ARG A 272 6.28 -26.79 1.62
N GLY A 273 6.76 -26.00 0.68
CA GLY A 273 6.31 -25.97 -0.72
C GLY A 273 7.29 -25.19 -1.57
N PRO A 274 7.10 -25.13 -2.91
CA PRO A 274 7.98 -24.40 -3.80
C PRO A 274 7.94 -22.90 -3.49
N VAL A 275 9.11 -22.28 -3.41
CA VAL A 275 9.24 -20.84 -3.26
C VAL A 275 8.97 -20.18 -4.61
N LEU A 276 7.82 -19.50 -4.73
CA LEU A 276 7.36 -18.82 -5.95
C LEU A 276 8.03 -17.46 -6.14
N GLU A 277 8.31 -16.77 -5.03
CA GLU A 277 8.93 -15.44 -5.02
C GLU A 277 9.75 -15.28 -3.75
N ARG A 278 10.91 -14.65 -3.90
CA ARG A 278 11.80 -14.28 -2.80
C ARG A 278 12.29 -12.86 -3.00
N ALA A 279 12.20 -12.04 -1.96
CA ALA A 279 12.68 -10.66 -1.98
C ALA A 279 13.09 -10.21 -0.58
N VAL A 280 14.03 -9.27 -0.50
CA VAL A 280 14.32 -8.55 0.74
C VAL A 280 13.62 -7.21 0.72
N VAL A 281 12.98 -6.86 1.82
CA VAL A 281 12.24 -5.61 2.03
C VAL A 281 12.86 -4.88 3.20
N ASP A 282 13.55 -3.78 2.93
CA ASP A 282 14.05 -2.90 3.98
C ASP A 282 12.89 -2.17 4.65
N LEU A 283 12.88 -2.15 5.98
CA LEU A 283 11.86 -1.43 6.73
C LEU A 283 12.25 0.05 6.80
N GLU A 284 11.54 0.84 6.03
CA GLU A 284 11.77 2.28 5.93
C GLU A 284 10.44 3.04 6.04
N SER A 285 10.53 4.25 6.54
CA SER A 285 9.45 5.24 6.58
C SER A 285 9.89 6.51 5.86
N ASP A 286 8.98 7.11 5.09
CA ASP A 286 9.21 8.36 4.37
C ASP A 286 7.88 9.12 4.29
N VAL A 287 7.84 10.40 4.63
CA VAL A 287 6.67 11.27 4.50
C VAL A 287 7.13 12.59 3.91
N LEU A 288 6.46 13.04 2.86
CA LEU A 288 6.65 14.38 2.31
C LEU A 288 5.62 15.33 2.91
N ASP A 289 6.08 16.51 3.32
CA ASP A 289 5.26 17.58 3.88
C ASP A 289 5.67 18.94 3.29
N PRO A 290 4.78 19.56 2.50
CA PRO A 290 3.49 19.12 2.00
C PRO A 290 3.60 17.99 0.94
N MET A 291 2.47 17.32 0.66
CA MET A 291 2.34 16.28 -0.37
C MET A 291 1.99 16.87 -1.75
N GLN A 292 2.20 18.15 -1.94
CA GLN A 292 1.81 18.88 -3.16
C GLN A 292 2.74 20.06 -3.40
N TYR A 293 2.83 20.45 -4.66
CA TYR A 293 3.51 21.69 -5.10
C TYR A 293 2.86 22.21 -6.36
N GLY A 294 2.37 23.45 -6.34
CA GLY A 294 1.66 24.05 -7.46
C GLY A 294 0.51 23.15 -7.94
N ARG A 295 0.54 22.76 -9.20
CA ARG A 295 -0.46 21.86 -9.81
C ARG A 295 -0.13 20.36 -9.69
N LEU A 296 0.90 19.98 -8.95
CA LEU A 296 1.30 18.60 -8.68
C LEU A 296 0.83 18.15 -7.29
N PHE A 297 0.13 17.01 -7.25
CA PHE A 297 -0.37 16.36 -6.04
C PHE A 297 0.16 14.93 -5.98
N LEU A 298 0.75 14.53 -4.87
CA LEU A 298 1.33 13.19 -4.70
C LEU A 298 0.40 12.29 -3.90
N ALA A 299 0.26 11.03 -4.31
CA ALA A 299 -0.53 10.04 -3.59
C ALA A 299 0.17 8.66 -3.55
N GLY A 300 -0.14 7.86 -2.53
CA GLY A 300 0.50 6.57 -2.29
C GLY A 300 1.99 6.71 -1.97
N ASP A 301 2.81 5.74 -2.40
CA ASP A 301 4.25 5.71 -2.10
C ASP A 301 5.02 6.92 -2.71
N ALA A 302 4.42 7.68 -3.63
CA ALA A 302 5.00 8.92 -4.14
C ALA A 302 4.97 10.04 -3.09
N ALA A 303 3.94 10.11 -2.26
CA ALA A 303 3.82 11.05 -1.15
C ALA A 303 4.54 10.57 0.11
N GLY A 304 4.59 9.26 0.33
CA GLY A 304 5.26 8.71 1.50
C GLY A 304 5.21 7.20 1.56
N LEU A 305 6.31 6.61 2.03
CA LEU A 305 6.44 5.17 2.25
C LEU A 305 6.17 4.85 3.72
N ILE A 306 5.43 3.79 3.95
CA ILE A 306 5.25 3.22 5.29
C ILE A 306 5.77 1.80 5.33
N SER A 307 6.42 1.42 6.45
CA SER A 307 6.84 0.04 6.66
C SER A 307 5.66 -0.93 6.55
N PRO A 308 5.86 -2.13 5.98
CA PRO A 308 4.80 -3.13 5.83
C PRO A 308 4.31 -3.74 7.16
N SER A 309 4.95 -3.43 8.29
CA SER A 309 4.69 -4.02 9.62
C SER A 309 3.23 -3.93 10.08
N ALA A 310 2.52 -2.88 9.66
CA ALA A 310 1.11 -2.65 10.02
C ALA A 310 0.14 -2.75 8.82
N ALA A 311 0.61 -3.18 7.64
CA ALA A 311 -0.19 -3.35 6.42
C ALA A 311 -0.98 -2.09 5.98
N LYS A 312 -0.44 -0.87 6.17
CA LYS A 312 -1.15 0.40 5.94
C LYS A 312 -1.00 0.98 4.53
N GLY A 313 0.06 0.62 3.77
CA GLY A 313 0.43 1.32 2.53
C GLY A 313 -0.69 1.41 1.50
N ALA A 314 -1.30 0.27 1.11
CA ALA A 314 -2.39 0.26 0.13
C ALA A 314 -3.64 1.02 0.64
N ASN A 315 -3.91 0.93 1.94
CA ASN A 315 -5.04 1.60 2.57
C ASN A 315 -4.88 3.13 2.53
N LEU A 316 -3.71 3.65 2.90
CA LEU A 316 -3.40 5.07 2.80
C LEU A 316 -3.44 5.56 1.34
N ALA A 317 -2.97 4.74 0.39
CA ALA A 317 -3.01 5.06 -1.03
C ALA A 317 -4.47 5.25 -1.53
N VAL A 318 -5.38 4.37 -1.14
CA VAL A 318 -6.81 4.48 -1.50
C VAL A 318 -7.46 5.70 -0.85
N MET A 319 -7.14 5.98 0.41
CA MET A 319 -7.71 7.13 1.12
C MET A 319 -7.19 8.47 0.55
N ALA A 320 -5.91 8.56 0.23
CA ALA A 320 -5.34 9.74 -0.42
C ALA A 320 -5.95 9.95 -1.82
N ALA A 321 -6.12 8.86 -2.59
CA ALA A 321 -6.77 8.91 -3.91
C ALA A 321 -8.24 9.38 -3.81
N GLN A 322 -8.98 8.93 -2.82
CA GLN A 322 -10.36 9.38 -2.58
C GLN A 322 -10.43 10.87 -2.22
N THR A 323 -9.55 11.32 -1.30
CA THR A 323 -9.47 12.73 -0.91
C THR A 323 -9.16 13.59 -2.13
N LEU A 324 -8.18 13.17 -2.92
CA LEU A 324 -7.75 13.91 -4.12
C LEU A 324 -8.82 13.89 -5.22
N ALA A 325 -9.52 12.77 -5.41
CA ALA A 325 -10.61 12.68 -6.38
C ALA A 325 -11.73 13.67 -6.06
N ARG A 326 -12.14 13.77 -4.80
CA ARG A 326 -13.15 14.75 -4.35
C ARG A 326 -12.67 16.19 -4.60
N ALA A 327 -11.43 16.50 -4.21
CA ALA A 327 -10.86 17.82 -4.40
C ALA A 327 -10.77 18.23 -5.88
N PHE A 328 -10.33 17.33 -6.77
CA PHE A 328 -10.32 17.59 -8.21
C PHE A 328 -11.74 17.74 -8.77
N THR A 329 -12.69 16.92 -8.31
CA THR A 329 -14.09 17.01 -8.78
C THR A 329 -14.69 18.38 -8.46
N THR A 330 -14.56 18.85 -7.22
CA THR A 330 -15.01 20.19 -6.81
C THR A 330 -14.29 21.29 -7.60
N ALA A 331 -12.96 21.20 -7.73
CA ALA A 331 -12.19 22.21 -8.48
C ALA A 331 -12.55 22.27 -9.97
N VAL A 332 -12.92 21.14 -10.58
CA VAL A 332 -13.28 21.08 -12.02
C VAL A 332 -14.70 21.54 -12.26
N HIS A 333 -15.66 21.12 -11.45
CA HIS A 333 -17.08 21.40 -11.66
C HIS A 333 -17.53 22.73 -11.08
N GLU A 334 -16.97 23.14 -9.94
CA GLU A 334 -17.40 24.31 -9.18
C GLU A 334 -16.37 25.47 -9.25
N GLY A 335 -15.15 25.19 -9.72
CA GLY A 335 -14.06 26.18 -9.76
C GLY A 335 -13.43 26.43 -8.38
N ASP A 336 -13.84 25.71 -7.35
CA ASP A 336 -13.33 25.84 -5.99
C ASP A 336 -12.10 24.96 -5.78
N GLU A 337 -10.95 25.57 -5.56
CA GLU A 337 -9.67 24.92 -5.33
C GLU A 337 -9.29 24.83 -3.83
N GLU A 338 -10.16 25.24 -2.90
CA GLU A 338 -9.85 25.23 -1.46
C GLU A 338 -9.51 23.81 -0.97
N ALA A 339 -10.29 22.82 -1.41
CA ALA A 339 -10.04 21.42 -1.06
C ALA A 339 -8.69 20.90 -1.60
N LEU A 340 -8.24 21.37 -2.75
CA LEU A 340 -6.91 21.08 -3.29
C LEU A 340 -5.81 21.76 -2.45
N ALA A 341 -5.98 23.03 -2.10
CA ALA A 341 -5.03 23.75 -1.23
C ALA A 341 -4.86 23.04 0.13
N ARG A 342 -5.95 22.46 0.66
CA ARG A 342 -5.98 21.74 1.93
C ARG A 342 -5.61 20.25 1.84
N TYR A 343 -5.30 19.72 0.66
CA TYR A 343 -5.06 18.29 0.44
C TYR A 343 -4.04 17.70 1.42
N SER A 344 -2.87 18.32 1.54
CA SER A 344 -1.80 17.88 2.46
C SER A 344 -2.27 17.92 3.91
N ALA A 345 -2.85 19.03 4.35
CA ALA A 345 -3.36 19.19 5.72
C ALA A 345 -4.45 18.17 6.06
N THR A 346 -5.22 17.71 5.07
CA THR A 346 -6.26 16.67 5.24
C THR A 346 -5.65 15.28 5.36
N CYS A 347 -4.60 14.97 4.58
CA CYS A 347 -4.03 13.62 4.52
C CYS A 347 -2.98 13.34 5.59
N LEU A 348 -2.13 14.34 5.89
CA LEU A 348 -0.96 14.17 6.77
C LEU A 348 -1.28 13.66 8.19
N PRO A 349 -2.33 14.13 8.90
CA PRO A 349 -2.63 13.64 10.24
C PRO A 349 -2.88 12.13 10.27
N ARG A 350 -3.58 11.60 9.25
CA ARG A 350 -3.85 10.17 9.11
C ARG A 350 -2.57 9.39 8.76
N ILE A 351 -1.73 9.93 7.89
CA ILE A 351 -0.44 9.33 7.54
C ILE A 351 0.45 9.24 8.77
N TRP A 352 0.56 10.30 9.57
CA TRP A 352 1.38 10.32 10.78
C TRP A 352 0.87 9.34 11.84
N ARG A 353 -0.45 9.23 12.01
CA ARG A 353 -1.03 8.21 12.89
C ARG A 353 -0.67 6.79 12.43
N ALA A 354 -0.72 6.52 11.15
CA ALA A 354 -0.34 5.22 10.60
C ALA A 354 1.18 4.97 10.74
N GLN A 355 2.02 5.99 10.57
CA GLN A 355 3.47 5.91 10.78
C GLN A 355 3.81 5.62 12.24
N GLU A 356 3.14 6.27 13.20
CA GLU A 356 3.32 6.01 14.62
C GLU A 356 3.02 4.54 14.94
N PHE A 357 1.85 4.06 14.54
CA PHE A 357 1.46 2.68 14.79
C PHE A 357 2.38 1.67 14.08
N SER A 358 2.81 1.96 12.84
CA SER A 358 3.77 1.12 12.13
C SER A 358 5.12 1.06 12.84
N HIS A 359 5.59 2.18 13.38
CA HIS A 359 6.81 2.25 14.18
C HIS A 359 6.68 1.48 15.49
N TRP A 360 5.54 1.60 16.17
CA TRP A 360 5.23 0.82 17.37
C TRP A 360 5.26 -0.68 17.07
N MET A 361 4.65 -1.12 15.95
CA MET A 361 4.68 -2.53 15.50
C MET A 361 6.12 -3.01 15.24
N ILE A 362 6.98 -2.18 14.65
CA ILE A 362 8.39 -2.53 14.46
C ILE A 362 9.05 -2.79 15.80
N GLY A 363 8.87 -1.91 16.78
CA GLY A 363 9.42 -2.08 18.12
C GLY A 363 8.79 -3.23 18.94
N LEU A 364 7.61 -3.72 18.52
CA LEU A 364 6.94 -4.88 19.12
C LEU A 364 7.46 -6.21 18.56
N LEU A 365 7.75 -6.25 17.25
CA LEU A 365 8.02 -7.50 16.54
C LEU A 365 9.51 -7.84 16.46
N HIS A 366 10.40 -6.84 16.41
CA HIS A 366 11.79 -7.08 16.10
C HIS A 366 12.66 -7.07 17.35
N ALA A 367 13.60 -8.01 17.39
CA ALA A 367 14.68 -7.98 18.36
C ALA A 367 15.78 -7.04 17.87
N PRO A 368 16.31 -6.16 18.71
CA PRO A 368 17.55 -5.48 18.42
C PRO A 368 18.68 -6.50 18.36
N HIS A 369 19.60 -6.27 17.43
CA HIS A 369 20.80 -7.11 17.31
C HIS A 369 21.82 -6.68 18.35
N GLY A 370 22.55 -7.66 18.90
CA GLY A 370 23.62 -7.43 19.88
C GLY A 370 23.22 -7.76 21.32
N ASP A 371 24.24 -7.74 22.18
CA ASP A 371 24.10 -8.09 23.60
C ASP A 371 24.60 -6.95 24.51
N ASP A 372 24.69 -5.73 23.93
CA ASP A 372 24.99 -4.50 24.65
C ASP A 372 23.82 -4.08 25.56
N GLU A 373 24.07 -3.09 26.40
CA GLU A 373 23.11 -2.59 27.39
C GLU A 373 21.84 -2.05 26.75
N GLU A 374 21.95 -1.30 25.66
CA GLU A 374 20.81 -0.74 24.92
C GLU A 374 19.95 -1.86 24.32
N SER A 375 20.58 -2.84 23.70
CA SER A 375 19.88 -4.01 23.12
C SER A 375 19.11 -4.81 24.18
N ARG A 376 19.70 -5.01 25.38
CA ARG A 376 19.02 -5.66 26.51
C ARG A 376 17.82 -4.84 27.00
N PHE A 377 17.97 -3.52 27.12
CA PHE A 377 16.88 -2.63 27.50
C PHE A 377 15.73 -2.67 26.48
N LEU A 378 16.03 -2.58 25.20
CA LEU A 378 15.01 -2.63 24.14
C LEU A 378 14.28 -3.98 24.06
N ARG A 379 14.98 -5.10 24.33
CA ARG A 379 14.33 -6.42 24.45
C ARG A 379 13.36 -6.46 25.64
N ALA A 380 13.77 -5.97 26.80
CA ALA A 380 12.91 -5.92 27.98
C ALA A 380 11.68 -5.02 27.74
N LEU A 381 11.84 -3.89 27.06
CA LEU A 381 10.75 -3.01 26.68
C LEU A 381 9.78 -3.68 25.68
N ARG A 382 10.29 -4.41 24.70
CA ARG A 382 9.49 -5.22 23.76
C ARG A 382 8.66 -6.26 24.51
N ASP A 383 9.29 -7.01 25.39
CA ASP A 383 8.65 -8.07 26.18
C ASP A 383 7.53 -7.50 27.08
N SER A 384 7.77 -6.33 27.68
CA SER A 384 6.76 -5.60 28.43
C SER A 384 5.58 -5.15 27.56
N ARG A 385 5.84 -4.68 26.34
CA ARG A 385 4.77 -4.32 25.38
C ARG A 385 3.93 -5.54 24.98
N LEU A 386 4.55 -6.71 24.72
CA LEU A 386 3.85 -7.94 24.41
C LEU A 386 2.99 -8.41 25.58
N GLU A 387 3.51 -8.32 26.82
CA GLU A 387 2.76 -8.68 28.01
C GLU A 387 1.58 -7.72 28.25
N ASN A 388 1.78 -6.43 28.08
CA ASN A 388 0.69 -5.44 28.13
C ASN A 388 -0.38 -5.73 27.07
N LEU A 389 0.02 -6.08 25.83
CA LEU A 389 -0.92 -6.45 24.79
C LEU A 389 -1.67 -7.76 25.12
N ARG A 390 -1.02 -8.70 25.81
CA ARG A 390 -1.65 -9.96 26.24
C ARG A 390 -2.66 -9.76 27.37
N THR A 391 -2.41 -8.85 28.31
CA THR A 391 -3.15 -8.75 29.57
C THR A 391 -4.04 -7.52 29.71
N SER A 392 -3.73 -6.41 29.03
CA SER A 392 -4.46 -5.15 29.17
C SER A 392 -5.54 -5.00 28.09
N THR A 393 -6.80 -5.00 28.51
CA THR A 393 -7.95 -4.76 27.60
C THR A 393 -7.84 -3.40 26.90
N VAL A 394 -7.35 -2.36 27.58
CA VAL A 394 -7.14 -1.03 26.98
C VAL A 394 -6.14 -1.09 25.84
N GLN A 395 -5.01 -1.80 26.03
CA GLN A 395 -4.01 -1.98 24.98
C GLN A 395 -4.54 -2.81 23.80
N GLN A 396 -5.34 -3.82 24.08
CA GLN A 396 -5.98 -4.64 23.04
C GLN A 396 -6.95 -3.83 22.19
N HIS A 397 -7.78 -2.98 22.79
CA HIS A 397 -8.68 -2.07 22.06
C HIS A 397 -7.90 -1.03 21.25
N SER A 398 -6.89 -0.41 21.84
CA SER A 398 -6.01 0.55 21.13
C SER A 398 -5.30 -0.11 19.95
N PHE A 399 -4.79 -1.33 20.14
CA PHE A 399 -4.20 -2.12 19.05
C PHE A 399 -5.23 -2.36 17.94
N ALA A 400 -6.42 -2.84 18.27
CA ALA A 400 -7.47 -3.16 17.30
C ALA A 400 -7.85 -1.94 16.46
N ASP A 401 -8.07 -0.78 17.11
CA ASP A 401 -8.42 0.48 16.43
C ASP A 401 -7.32 0.99 15.50
N ASN A 402 -6.05 0.83 15.88
CA ASN A 402 -4.94 1.22 15.04
C ASN A 402 -4.59 0.15 14.00
N TYR A 403 -4.79 -1.14 14.28
CA TYR A 403 -4.48 -2.24 13.36
C TYR A 403 -5.52 -2.36 12.25
N ALA A 404 -6.81 -2.38 12.57
CA ALA A 404 -7.89 -2.50 11.59
C ALA A 404 -8.33 -1.15 10.99
N GLY A 405 -8.16 -0.03 11.73
CA GLY A 405 -8.49 1.32 11.28
C GLY A 405 -7.38 2.01 10.47
N LEU A 406 -7.68 3.25 10.07
CA LEU A 406 -6.76 4.16 9.37
C LEU A 406 -6.66 5.48 10.12
#